data_a0047c689bce3ee70ee9adf6126389ba
#
_entry.id   a0047c689bce3ee70ee9adf6126389ba
#
_cell.length_a   1.000
_cell.length_b   1.000
_cell.length_c   1.000
_cell.angle_alpha   90.00
_cell.angle_beta   90.00
_cell.angle_gamma   90.00
#
_symmetry.space_group_name_H-M   'P 1'
#
loop_
_entity.id
_entity.type
_entity.pdbx_description
1 polymer ?
#
loop_
_entity_poly.entity_id
_entity_poly.type
_entity_poly.pdbx_seq_one_letter_code
_entity_poly.pdbx_strand_id
1 'polypeptide(L)'
;MNTAKKGKVRWIVFKDGDSWYGVALEFNLVVEGDDKDVVAFDLQEAIRGYIESQAKIKGSRVAPLNQKPDAEYENLWNDLQADKPIASPISVSQVGYTTINA
;
A
#
# COMPACT_ATOMS: atom_id res chain seq x y z
N MET A 1 2.11 -13.72 -7.70
CA MET A 1 1.35 -12.78 -8.55
C MET A 1 -0.08 -12.64 -8.06
N ASN A 2 -0.56 -11.41 -7.96
CA ASN A 2 -1.94 -11.17 -7.53
C ASN A 2 -2.93 -11.37 -8.66
N THR A 3 -4.09 -11.93 -8.30
CA THR A 3 -5.27 -11.96 -9.16
C THR A 3 -6.42 -11.31 -8.39
N ALA A 4 -7.56 -11.07 -9.04
CA ALA A 4 -8.72 -10.48 -8.38
C ALA A 4 -9.32 -11.38 -7.29
N LYS A 5 -8.89 -12.65 -7.21
CA LYS A 5 -9.40 -13.64 -6.26
C LYS A 5 -8.40 -14.04 -5.20
N LYS A 6 -7.10 -13.86 -5.45
CA LYS A 6 -6.06 -14.34 -4.53
C LYS A 6 -4.79 -13.53 -4.68
N GLY A 7 -4.19 -13.20 -3.55
CA GLY A 7 -2.90 -12.51 -3.51
C GLY A 7 -2.74 -11.69 -2.26
N LYS A 8 -1.71 -10.86 -2.26
CA LYS A 8 -1.40 -9.94 -1.17
C LYS A 8 -0.94 -8.62 -1.74
N VAL A 9 -1.30 -7.54 -1.06
CA VAL A 9 -0.78 -6.21 -1.36
C VAL A 9 -0.06 -5.69 -0.12
N ARG A 10 1.17 -5.25 -0.32
CA ARG A 10 1.99 -4.67 0.73
C ARG A 10 1.58 -3.22 0.95
N TRP A 11 1.58 -2.77 2.19
CA TRP A 11 1.27 -1.38 2.49
C TRP A 11 2.10 -0.84 3.64
N ILE A 12 2.29 0.48 3.64
CA ILE A 12 3.05 1.20 4.67
C ILE A 12 2.25 2.44 5.05
N VAL A 13 2.17 2.73 6.35
CA VAL A 13 1.66 4.00 6.87
C VAL A 13 2.83 4.70 7.57
N PHE A 14 3.16 5.90 7.11
CA PHE A 14 4.31 6.64 7.61
C PHE A 14 4.05 8.14 7.62
N LYS A 15 4.82 8.83 8.43
CA LYS A 15 4.83 10.29 8.49
C LYS A 15 6.06 10.81 7.75
N ASP A 16 5.88 11.84 6.96
CA ASP A 16 6.97 12.57 6.31
C ASP A 16 6.69 14.06 6.48
N GLY A 17 7.53 14.73 7.27
CA GLY A 17 7.26 16.11 7.65
C GLY A 17 6.03 16.19 8.55
N ASP A 18 5.04 16.98 8.13
CA ASP A 18 3.82 17.21 8.91
C ASP A 18 2.63 16.37 8.45
N SER A 19 2.81 15.56 7.43
CA SER A 19 1.72 14.77 6.85
C SER A 19 1.92 13.28 7.03
N TRP A 20 0.80 12.57 7.16
CA TRP A 20 0.78 11.12 7.17
C TRP A 20 0.41 10.60 5.79
N TYR A 21 1.05 9.50 5.41
CA TYR A 21 0.86 8.87 4.10
C TYR A 21 0.57 7.39 4.29
N GLY A 22 -0.33 6.87 3.45
CA GLY A 22 -0.55 5.44 3.33
C GLY A 22 -0.31 5.03 1.88
N VAL A 23 0.48 4.00 1.68
CA VAL A 23 0.88 3.54 0.36
C VAL A 23 0.58 2.06 0.22
N ALA A 24 -0.10 1.68 -0.87
CA ALA A 24 -0.28 0.29 -1.28
C ALA A 24 0.63 0.05 -2.46
N LEU A 25 1.67 -0.76 -2.26
CA LEU A 25 2.78 -0.84 -3.21
C LEU A 25 2.38 -1.40 -4.57
N GLU A 26 1.76 -2.58 -4.60
CA GLU A 26 1.40 -3.25 -5.86
C GLU A 26 0.31 -2.55 -6.65
N PHE A 27 -0.42 -1.63 -6.02
CA PHE A 27 -1.52 -0.89 -6.66
C PHE A 27 -1.16 0.56 -6.97
N ASN A 28 0.01 1.02 -6.51
CA ASN A 28 0.42 2.43 -6.61
C ASN A 28 -0.64 3.40 -6.05
N LEU A 29 -1.31 2.99 -4.97
CA LEU A 29 -2.26 3.85 -4.27
C LEU A 29 -1.54 4.64 -3.20
N VAL A 30 -1.83 5.94 -3.12
CA VAL A 30 -1.30 6.81 -2.08
C VAL A 30 -2.44 7.61 -1.49
N VAL A 31 -2.58 7.59 -0.17
CA VAL A 31 -3.50 8.46 0.56
C VAL A 31 -2.71 9.34 1.50
N GLU A 32 -3.21 10.53 1.78
CA GLU A 32 -2.54 11.52 2.62
C GLU A 32 -3.54 12.14 3.60
N GLY A 33 -3.06 12.49 4.77
CA GLY A 33 -3.90 13.17 5.76
C GLY A 33 -3.11 13.62 6.99
N ASP A 34 -3.85 14.23 7.93
CA ASP A 34 -3.26 14.80 9.14
C ASP A 34 -3.22 13.83 10.31
N ASP A 35 -3.92 12.72 10.22
CA ASP A 35 -4.08 11.76 11.30
C ASP A 35 -3.75 10.36 10.81
N LYS A 36 -2.86 9.66 11.52
CA LYS A 36 -2.40 8.33 11.09
C LYS A 36 -3.50 7.29 11.07
N ASP A 37 -4.46 7.36 12.00
CA ASP A 37 -5.51 6.35 12.09
C ASP A 37 -6.53 6.55 10.96
N VAL A 38 -6.82 7.79 10.61
CA VAL A 38 -7.67 8.11 9.45
C VAL A 38 -6.99 7.67 8.17
N VAL A 39 -5.70 7.94 8.01
CA VAL A 39 -4.93 7.52 6.83
C VAL A 39 -4.89 6.00 6.72
N ALA A 40 -4.68 5.29 7.83
CA ALA A 40 -4.68 3.83 7.84
C ALA A 40 -6.04 3.27 7.42
N PHE A 41 -7.12 3.85 7.93
CA PHE A 41 -8.48 3.45 7.56
C PHE A 41 -8.74 3.73 6.07
N ASP A 42 -8.43 4.94 5.61
CA ASP A 42 -8.65 5.33 4.21
C ASP A 42 -7.84 4.44 3.26
N LEU A 43 -6.62 4.07 3.65
CA LEU A 43 -5.79 3.18 2.85
C LEU A 43 -6.44 1.81 2.68
N GLN A 44 -6.95 1.22 3.77
CA GLN A 44 -7.59 -0.09 3.69
C GLN A 44 -8.88 -0.02 2.86
N GLU A 45 -9.65 1.05 2.97
CA GLU A 45 -10.83 1.26 2.14
C GLU A 45 -10.45 1.43 0.67
N ALA A 46 -9.38 2.16 0.38
CA ALA A 46 -8.89 2.34 -0.99
C ALA A 46 -8.42 1.00 -1.59
N ILE A 47 -7.70 0.19 -0.81
CA ILE A 47 -7.25 -1.13 -1.24
C ILE A 47 -8.44 -2.02 -1.56
N ARG A 48 -9.42 -2.08 -0.65
CA ARG A 48 -10.63 -2.89 -0.84
C ARG A 48 -11.41 -2.45 -2.06
N GLY A 49 -11.63 -1.15 -2.22
CA GLY A 49 -12.34 -0.59 -3.37
C GLY A 49 -11.64 -0.88 -4.68
N TYR A 50 -10.31 -0.82 -4.68
CA TYR A 50 -9.51 -1.13 -5.87
C TYR A 50 -9.66 -2.60 -6.28
N ILE A 51 -9.57 -3.52 -5.31
CA ILE A 51 -9.76 -4.95 -5.57
C ILE A 51 -11.16 -5.21 -6.11
N GLU A 52 -12.19 -4.64 -5.48
CA GLU A 52 -13.58 -4.81 -5.93
C GLU A 52 -13.80 -4.27 -7.34
N SER A 53 -13.24 -3.10 -7.64
CA SER A 53 -13.33 -2.50 -8.98
C SER A 53 -12.69 -3.39 -10.03
N GLN A 54 -11.51 -3.93 -9.75
CA GLN A 54 -10.82 -4.81 -10.69
C GLN A 54 -11.56 -6.13 -10.89
N ALA A 55 -12.18 -6.67 -9.83
CA ALA A 55 -12.95 -7.91 -9.92
C ALA A 55 -14.21 -7.77 -10.78
N LYS A 56 -14.75 -6.56 -10.89
CA LYS A 56 -15.96 -6.28 -11.69
C LYS A 56 -15.66 -6.08 -13.16
N ILE A 57 -14.42 -5.87 -13.54
CA ILE A 57 -14.05 -5.64 -14.94
C ILE A 57 -14.06 -6.98 -15.66
N LYS A 58 -14.95 -7.10 -16.67
CA LYS A 58 -15.04 -8.29 -17.49
C LYS A 58 -13.75 -8.50 -18.29
N GLY A 59 -13.17 -9.69 -18.20
CA GLY A 59 -11.87 -9.97 -18.82
C GLY A 59 -10.72 -9.26 -18.12
N SER A 60 -10.83 -9.08 -16.80
CA SER A 60 -9.86 -8.33 -16.02
C SER A 60 -8.43 -8.84 -16.20
N ARG A 61 -7.52 -7.89 -16.24
CA ARG A 61 -6.09 -8.16 -16.35
C ARG A 61 -5.45 -8.19 -14.97
N VAL A 62 -4.35 -8.90 -14.85
CA VAL A 62 -3.61 -8.95 -13.59
C VAL A 62 -2.63 -7.78 -13.43
N ALA A 63 -2.27 -7.09 -14.52
CA ALA A 63 -1.32 -5.99 -14.47
C ALA A 63 -1.70 -4.88 -13.47
N PRO A 64 -2.97 -4.42 -13.40
CA PRO A 64 -3.34 -3.41 -12.41
C PRO A 64 -3.17 -3.84 -10.96
N LEU A 65 -3.13 -5.16 -10.69
CA LEU A 65 -2.97 -5.73 -9.36
C LEU A 65 -1.51 -6.08 -9.03
N ASN A 66 -0.60 -5.87 -9.98
CA ASN A 66 0.82 -6.21 -9.85
C ASN A 66 1.68 -5.10 -10.45
N GLN A 67 1.39 -3.86 -10.08
CA GLN A 67 2.14 -2.72 -10.57
C GLN A 67 3.51 -2.65 -9.90
N LYS A 68 4.47 -2.08 -10.61
CA LYS A 68 5.79 -1.83 -10.05
C LYS A 68 5.71 -0.60 -9.13
N PRO A 69 6.05 -0.74 -7.85
CA PRO A 69 6.02 0.40 -6.94
C PRO A 69 7.09 1.45 -7.30
N ASP A 70 6.86 2.70 -6.88
CA ASP A 70 7.90 3.70 -6.92
C ASP A 70 9.11 3.23 -6.09
N ALA A 71 10.30 3.56 -6.56
CA ALA A 71 11.55 3.10 -5.94
C ALA A 71 11.66 3.52 -4.48
N GLU A 72 11.18 4.72 -4.13
CA GLU A 72 11.27 5.20 -2.73
C GLU A 72 10.45 4.32 -1.78
N TYR A 73 9.28 3.84 -2.20
CA TYR A 73 8.43 2.98 -1.37
C TYR A 73 8.96 1.56 -1.30
N GLU A 74 9.45 1.05 -2.43
CA GLU A 74 10.09 -0.28 -2.46
C GLU A 74 11.34 -0.29 -1.57
N ASN A 75 12.14 0.75 -1.63
CA ASN A 75 13.33 0.87 -0.78
C ASN A 75 12.96 0.99 0.70
N LEU A 76 11.92 1.77 1.01
CA LEU A 76 11.43 1.89 2.38
C LEU A 76 10.97 0.54 2.92
N TRP A 77 10.19 -0.21 2.12
CA TRP A 77 9.75 -1.56 2.48
C TRP A 77 10.95 -2.47 2.76
N ASN A 78 11.94 -2.47 1.85
CA ASN A 78 13.12 -3.32 1.97
C ASN A 78 13.94 -2.97 3.21
N ASP A 79 14.09 -1.69 3.52
CA ASP A 79 14.81 -1.24 4.71
C ASP A 79 14.09 -1.70 5.98
N LEU A 80 12.76 -1.63 6.01
CA LEU A 80 11.97 -2.11 7.14
C LEU A 80 12.12 -3.60 7.33
N GLN A 81 12.10 -4.39 6.24
CA GLN A 81 12.29 -5.85 6.31
C GLN A 81 13.70 -6.23 6.77
N ALA A 82 14.69 -5.43 6.41
CA ALA A 82 16.08 -5.65 6.79
C ALA A 82 16.42 -5.06 8.16
N ASP A 83 15.44 -4.49 8.85
CA ASP A 83 15.60 -3.87 10.16
C ASP A 83 16.63 -2.74 10.15
N LYS A 84 16.71 -2.03 9.04
CA LYS A 84 17.61 -0.89 8.89
C LYS A 84 16.98 0.37 9.47
N PRO A 85 17.79 1.29 10.04
CA PRO A 85 17.28 2.58 10.52
C PRO A 85 16.65 3.37 9.37
N ILE A 86 15.50 4.00 9.65
CA ILE A 86 14.83 4.87 8.70
C ILE A 86 15.24 6.30 8.98
N ALA A 87 15.77 6.98 7.95
CA ALA A 87 16.30 8.34 8.10
C ALA A 87 15.16 9.35 8.28
N SER A 88 15.37 10.32 9.23
CA SER A 88 14.50 11.48 9.33
C SER A 88 14.39 12.19 7.97
N PRO A 89 13.24 12.80 7.64
CA PRO A 89 12.06 13.04 8.50
C PRO A 89 11.01 11.92 8.47
N ILE A 90 11.30 10.77 7.91
CA ILE A 90 10.33 9.67 7.78
C ILE A 90 10.23 8.91 9.09
N SER A 91 9.00 8.66 9.53
CA SER A 91 8.70 7.87 10.71
C SER A 91 7.57 6.89 10.39
N VAL A 92 7.85 5.60 10.41
CA VAL A 92 6.88 4.57 10.03
C VAL A 92 6.04 4.20 11.24
N SER A 93 4.72 4.17 11.05
CA SER A 93 3.76 3.77 12.07
C SER A 93 3.35 2.31 11.95
N GLN A 94 3.00 1.87 10.74
CA GLN A 94 2.49 0.53 10.49
C GLN A 94 2.95 0.02 9.13
N VAL A 95 3.19 -1.27 9.04
CA VAL A 95 3.42 -1.98 7.78
C VAL A 95 2.67 -3.30 7.81
N GLY A 96 2.30 -3.80 6.66
CA GLY A 96 1.64 -5.09 6.58
C GLY A 96 1.24 -5.48 5.18
N TYR A 97 0.40 -6.50 5.14
CA TYR A 97 -0.20 -7.02 3.93
C TYR A 97 -1.71 -6.99 4.06
N THR A 98 -2.41 -6.68 2.97
CA THR A 98 -3.83 -6.94 2.85
C THR A 98 -4.00 -8.09 1.88
N THR A 99 -4.71 -9.13 2.31
CA THR A 99 -4.94 -10.31 1.49
C THR A 99 -6.07 -10.05 0.51
N ILE A 100 -5.84 -10.41 -0.75
CA ILE A 100 -6.90 -10.48 -1.75
C ILE A 100 -7.58 -11.84 -1.56
N ASN A 101 -8.87 -11.81 -1.28
CA ASN A 101 -9.61 -13.01 -0.96
C ASN A 101 -11.05 -12.84 -1.46
N ALA A 102 -11.38 -13.51 -2.55
CA ALA A 102 -12.69 -13.42 -3.14
C ALA A 102 -13.38 -14.78 -3.18
#